data_e7b5b27c6874dc5e9d2c219acae8c5b3
#
_entry.id   e7b5b27c6874dc5e9d2c219acae8c5b3
#
_cell.length_a   1.000
_cell.length_b   1.000
_cell.length_c   1.000
_cell.angle_alpha   90.00
_cell.angle_beta   90.00
_cell.angle_gamma   90.00
#
_symmetry.space_group_name_H-M   'P 1'
#
loop_
_entity.id
_entity.type
_entity.pdbx_description
1 polymer ?
#
loop_
_entity_poly.entity_id
_entity_poly.type
_entity_poly.pdbx_seq_one_letter_code
_entity_poly.pdbx_strand_id
1 'polypeptide(L)'
;MIVGDRRTKPLFPPQLWNVYDRVVRNLPRSNNSIEGWHQAFNRRVSMKHPTLTKLANCILREQSHFELDIERIRVGQEPKPQKKIYATLDSRLKRVVASYKFESVNDYLANIAANVKLNC
;
A
#
# COMPACT_ATOMS: atom_id res chain seq x y z
N MET A 1 -1.44 -21.04 27.23
CA MET A 1 -2.27 -22.10 27.83
C MET A 1 -3.39 -22.47 26.85
N ILE A 2 -3.34 -23.65 26.29
CA ILE A 2 -4.41 -24.12 25.40
C ILE A 2 -5.51 -24.71 26.30
N VAL A 3 -6.51 -23.90 26.59
CA VAL A 3 -7.70 -24.40 27.32
C VAL A 3 -8.70 -24.84 26.29
N GLY A 4 -8.72 -26.14 26.02
CA GLY A 4 -9.74 -26.80 25.20
C GLY A 4 -9.69 -26.40 23.72
N ASP A 5 -9.99 -27.33 22.87
CA ASP A 5 -9.95 -27.27 21.39
C ASP A 5 -11.02 -26.34 20.77
N ARG A 6 -11.35 -25.24 21.43
CA ARG A 6 -12.27 -24.21 20.91
C ARG A 6 -11.52 -23.00 20.46
N ARG A 7 -11.02 -23.05 19.22
CA ARG A 7 -10.57 -21.84 18.53
C ARG A 7 -11.77 -20.90 18.38
N THR A 8 -11.75 -19.78 19.10
CA THR A 8 -12.78 -18.74 18.94
C THR A 8 -12.62 -18.12 17.55
N LYS A 9 -13.76 -17.93 16.88
CA LYS A 9 -13.78 -17.24 15.58
C LYS A 9 -13.24 -15.82 15.77
N PRO A 10 -12.24 -15.37 14.98
CA PRO A 10 -11.72 -14.01 15.11
C PRO A 10 -12.80 -12.97 14.80
N LEU A 11 -12.74 -11.82 15.46
CA LEU A 11 -13.66 -10.70 15.24
C LEU A 11 -13.64 -10.25 13.78
N PHE A 12 -12.43 -10.19 13.18
CA PHE A 12 -12.24 -9.90 11.78
C PHE A 12 -11.68 -11.13 11.06
N PRO A 13 -12.29 -11.57 9.96
CA PRO A 13 -11.81 -12.74 9.23
C PRO A 13 -10.39 -12.49 8.66
N PRO A 14 -9.52 -13.52 8.62
CA PRO A 14 -8.16 -13.41 8.12
C PRO A 14 -8.06 -12.77 6.73
N GLN A 15 -9.04 -12.94 5.88
CA GLN A 15 -9.10 -12.38 4.52
C GLN A 15 -9.06 -10.84 4.51
N LEU A 16 -9.48 -10.18 5.59
CA LEU A 16 -9.45 -8.73 5.68
C LEU A 16 -8.05 -8.16 5.97
N TRP A 17 -7.23 -8.87 6.72
CA TRP A 17 -5.92 -8.39 7.17
C TRP A 17 -4.73 -9.16 6.60
N ASN A 18 -4.95 -10.35 6.01
CA ASN A 18 -3.89 -11.10 5.36
C ASN A 18 -3.63 -10.52 3.96
N VAL A 19 -2.41 -10.06 3.74
CA VAL A 19 -2.00 -9.41 2.48
C VAL A 19 -1.30 -10.35 1.50
N TYR A 20 -1.22 -11.65 1.78
CA TYR A 20 -0.54 -12.64 0.94
C TYR A 20 -0.99 -12.58 -0.52
N ASP A 21 -2.30 -12.68 -0.76
CA ASP A 21 -2.86 -12.65 -2.13
C ASP A 21 -2.59 -11.32 -2.84
N ARG A 22 -2.59 -10.23 -2.10
CA ARG A 22 -2.28 -8.91 -2.66
C ARG A 22 -0.83 -8.84 -3.16
N VAL A 23 0.11 -9.39 -2.40
CA VAL A 23 1.53 -9.45 -2.82
C VAL A 23 1.70 -10.31 -4.05
N VAL A 24 1.09 -11.50 -4.08
CA VAL A 24 1.15 -12.42 -5.21
C VAL A 24 0.58 -11.79 -6.48
N ARG A 25 -0.52 -11.04 -6.37
CA ARG A 25 -1.20 -10.39 -7.51
C ARG A 25 -0.65 -9.00 -7.86
N ASN A 26 0.41 -8.52 -7.22
CA ASN A 26 0.91 -7.15 -7.37
C ASN A 26 -0.12 -6.06 -7.03
N LEU A 27 -1.03 -6.34 -6.12
CA LEU A 27 -2.00 -5.35 -5.64
C LEU A 27 -1.42 -4.54 -4.48
N PRO A 28 -1.90 -3.30 -4.25
CA PRO A 28 -1.48 -2.51 -3.11
C PRO A 28 -1.73 -3.26 -1.79
N ARG A 29 -0.71 -3.35 -0.93
CA ARG A 29 -0.80 -3.98 0.39
C ARG A 29 -0.96 -3.00 1.54
N SER A 30 -0.83 -1.71 1.27
CA SER A 30 -0.95 -0.63 2.26
C SER A 30 -1.58 0.61 1.65
N ASN A 31 -1.90 1.58 2.48
CA ASN A 31 -2.42 2.88 2.07
C ASN A 31 -1.33 3.95 1.89
N ASN A 32 -0.06 3.56 1.78
CA ASN A 32 1.07 4.49 1.67
C ASN A 32 0.92 5.47 0.49
N SER A 33 0.33 5.03 -0.62
CA SER A 33 0.05 5.89 -1.77
C SER A 33 -0.94 7.00 -1.43
N ILE A 34 -1.97 6.70 -0.62
CA ILE A 34 -2.96 7.67 -0.15
C ILE A 34 -2.33 8.64 0.84
N GLU A 35 -1.52 8.15 1.78
CA GLU A 35 -0.77 8.99 2.73
C GLU A 35 0.21 9.92 2.01
N GLY A 36 0.92 9.41 1.01
CA GLY A 36 1.80 10.21 0.17
C GLY A 36 1.04 11.31 -0.59
N TRP A 37 -0.14 11.01 -1.10
CA TRP A 37 -1.01 12.00 -1.73
C TRP A 37 -1.46 13.07 -0.73
N HIS A 38 -1.87 12.69 0.49
CA HIS A 38 -2.25 13.64 1.54
C HIS A 38 -1.13 14.59 1.89
N GLN A 39 0.10 14.10 2.03
CA GLN A 39 1.26 14.95 2.30
C GLN A 39 1.52 15.93 1.15
N ALA A 40 1.46 15.46 -0.10
CA ALA A 40 1.64 16.30 -1.27
C ALA A 40 0.53 17.35 -1.41
N PHE A 41 -0.71 16.97 -1.14
CA PHE A 41 -1.86 17.88 -1.13
C PHE A 41 -1.73 18.96 -0.07
N ASN A 42 -1.35 18.59 1.15
CA ASN A 42 -1.10 19.55 2.23
C ASN A 42 -0.02 20.58 1.87
N ARG A 43 1.05 20.18 1.20
CA ARG A 43 2.08 21.10 0.70
C ARG A 43 1.54 22.05 -0.37
N ARG A 44 0.69 21.57 -1.28
CA ARG A 44 0.08 22.40 -2.33
C ARG A 44 -0.92 23.40 -1.78
N VAL A 45 -1.68 23.03 -0.76
CA VAL A 45 -2.57 23.96 -0.04
C VAL A 45 -1.76 25.03 0.70
N SER A 46 -0.59 24.66 1.24
CA SER A 46 0.39 25.53 1.92
C SER A 46 -0.13 26.40 3.06
N MET A 47 -1.29 26.06 3.62
CA MET A 47 -1.91 26.76 4.76
C MET A 47 -2.45 25.76 5.76
N LYS A 48 -2.26 26.05 7.05
CA LYS A 48 -2.79 25.22 8.14
C LYS A 48 -4.31 25.25 8.24
N HIS A 49 -4.89 26.41 7.98
CA HIS A 49 -6.32 26.67 8.02
C HIS A 49 -6.73 27.44 6.76
N PRO A 50 -6.90 26.75 5.62
CA PRO A 50 -7.29 27.40 4.38
C PRO A 50 -8.74 27.88 4.49
N THR A 51 -9.07 28.95 3.73
CA THR A 51 -10.46 29.32 3.52
C THR A 51 -11.19 28.24 2.73
N LEU A 52 -12.51 28.16 2.88
CA LEU A 52 -13.32 27.19 2.13
C LEU A 52 -13.14 27.34 0.62
N THR A 53 -13.10 28.58 0.11
CA THR A 53 -12.87 28.86 -1.31
C THR A 53 -11.49 28.36 -1.77
N LYS A 54 -10.43 28.60 -1.00
CA LYS A 54 -9.09 28.14 -1.34
C LYS A 54 -9.01 26.62 -1.36
N LEU A 55 -9.58 25.96 -0.35
CA LEU A 55 -9.63 24.50 -0.28
C LEU A 55 -10.39 23.91 -1.46
N ALA A 56 -11.58 24.44 -1.78
CA ALA A 56 -12.36 24.01 -2.92
C ALA A 56 -11.59 24.13 -4.24
N ASN A 57 -10.90 25.24 -4.47
CA ASN A 57 -10.09 25.44 -5.66
C ASN A 57 -8.91 24.45 -5.74
N CYS A 58 -8.27 24.13 -4.60
CA CYS A 58 -7.22 23.14 -4.55
C CYS A 58 -7.74 21.73 -4.90
N ILE A 59 -8.90 21.36 -4.39
CA ILE A 59 -9.57 20.08 -4.68
C ILE A 59 -9.92 19.98 -6.17
N LEU A 60 -10.47 21.02 -6.75
CA LEU A 60 -10.82 21.05 -8.18
C LEU A 60 -9.57 20.90 -9.07
N ARG A 61 -8.45 21.53 -8.70
CA ARG A 61 -7.18 21.34 -9.42
C ARG A 61 -6.68 19.91 -9.32
N GLU A 62 -6.75 19.30 -8.14
CA GLU A 62 -6.37 17.88 -7.97
C GLU A 62 -7.25 16.98 -8.84
N GLN A 63 -8.57 17.19 -8.83
CA GLN A 63 -9.50 16.45 -9.68
C GLN A 63 -9.11 16.55 -11.16
N SER A 64 -8.85 17.76 -11.66
CA SER A 64 -8.45 17.96 -13.06
C SER A 64 -7.15 17.22 -13.40
N HIS A 65 -6.17 17.19 -12.49
CA HIS A 65 -4.94 16.43 -12.70
C HIS A 65 -5.20 14.92 -12.79
N PHE A 66 -6.02 14.38 -11.91
CA PHE A 66 -6.38 12.96 -11.94
C PHE A 66 -7.17 12.58 -13.20
N GLU A 67 -8.09 13.42 -13.63
CA GLU A 67 -8.85 13.20 -14.86
C GLU A 67 -7.92 13.14 -16.09
N LEU A 68 -6.95 14.05 -16.17
CA LEU A 68 -5.93 14.04 -17.21
C LEU A 68 -5.07 12.78 -17.18
N ASP A 69 -4.66 12.34 -16.00
CA ASP A 69 -3.86 11.13 -15.84
C ASP A 69 -4.65 9.87 -16.23
N ILE A 70 -5.94 9.80 -15.88
CA ILE A 70 -6.83 8.73 -16.30
C ILE A 70 -6.96 8.69 -17.82
N GLU A 71 -7.17 9.83 -18.46
CA GLU A 71 -7.29 9.89 -19.92
C GLU A 71 -5.97 9.50 -20.61
N ARG A 72 -4.81 9.91 -20.10
CA ARG A 72 -3.51 9.47 -20.60
C ARG A 72 -3.36 7.95 -20.54
N ILE A 73 -3.75 7.33 -19.44
CA ILE A 73 -3.70 5.87 -19.31
C ILE A 73 -4.68 5.20 -20.28
N ARG A 74 -5.87 5.75 -20.46
CA ARG A 74 -6.86 5.23 -21.42
C ARG A 74 -6.35 5.21 -22.86
N VAL A 75 -5.58 6.22 -23.26
CA VAL A 75 -4.96 6.28 -24.60
C VAL A 75 -3.65 5.49 -24.71
N GLY A 76 -3.31 4.69 -23.70
CA GLY A 76 -2.17 3.78 -23.70
C GLY A 76 -0.85 4.35 -23.22
N GLN A 77 -0.84 5.53 -22.57
CA GLN A 77 0.35 6.03 -21.90
C GLN A 77 0.59 5.26 -20.60
N GLU A 78 1.83 4.92 -20.33
CA GLU A 78 2.20 4.26 -19.09
C GLU A 78 2.03 5.22 -17.90
N PRO A 79 1.51 4.72 -16.76
CA PRO A 79 1.48 5.50 -15.53
C PRO A 79 2.90 5.84 -15.06
N LYS A 80 3.03 6.89 -14.26
CA LYS A 80 4.32 7.27 -13.67
C LYS A 80 4.98 6.08 -12.98
N PRO A 81 6.25 5.79 -13.29
CA PRO A 81 6.95 4.67 -12.68
C PRO A 81 7.10 4.88 -11.18
N GLN A 82 6.94 3.80 -10.44
CA GLN A 82 7.21 3.75 -9.00
C GLN A 82 8.70 4.07 -8.73
N LYS A 83 9.00 4.71 -7.61
CA LYS A 83 10.39 4.94 -7.21
C LYS A 83 11.16 3.61 -7.16
N LYS A 84 12.35 3.59 -7.73
CA LYS A 84 13.19 2.38 -7.87
C LYS A 84 13.38 1.60 -6.57
N ILE A 85 13.53 2.29 -5.44
CA ILE A 85 13.69 1.67 -4.11
C ILE A 85 12.46 0.81 -3.77
N TYR A 86 11.26 1.36 -3.96
CA TYR A 86 10.01 0.64 -3.67
C TYR A 86 9.75 -0.48 -4.66
N ALA A 87 10.05 -0.28 -5.94
CA ALA A 87 9.93 -1.33 -6.96
C ALA A 87 10.85 -2.51 -6.64
N THR A 88 12.08 -2.25 -6.20
CA THR A 88 13.03 -3.28 -5.79
C THR A 88 12.55 -4.04 -4.56
N LEU A 89 12.02 -3.31 -3.55
CA LEU A 89 11.47 -3.92 -2.35
C LEU A 89 10.27 -4.81 -2.68
N ASP A 90 9.35 -4.33 -3.50
CA ASP A 90 8.17 -5.09 -3.92
C ASP A 90 8.55 -6.37 -4.66
N SER A 91 9.56 -6.32 -5.53
CA SER A 91 10.08 -7.48 -6.24
C SER A 91 10.71 -8.51 -5.29
N ARG A 92 11.44 -8.05 -4.26
CA ARG A 92 12.01 -8.92 -3.23
C ARG A 92 10.92 -9.58 -2.39
N LEU A 93 9.97 -8.81 -1.90
CA LEU A 93 8.86 -9.33 -1.10
C LEU A 93 8.02 -10.32 -1.89
N LYS A 94 7.75 -10.06 -3.16
CA LYS A 94 7.03 -10.99 -4.03
C LYS A 94 7.75 -12.34 -4.13
N ARG A 95 9.08 -12.33 -4.31
CA ARG A 95 9.87 -13.58 -4.36
C ARG A 95 9.84 -14.35 -3.04
N VAL A 96 9.98 -13.64 -1.92
CA VAL A 96 9.93 -14.26 -0.59
C VAL A 96 8.55 -14.86 -0.33
N VAL A 97 7.49 -14.14 -0.64
CA VAL A 97 6.10 -14.62 -0.46
C VAL A 97 5.82 -15.82 -1.35
N ALA A 98 6.31 -15.84 -2.59
CA ALA A 98 6.15 -16.98 -3.51
C ALA A 98 6.91 -18.23 -3.02
N SER A 99 7.93 -18.07 -2.20
CA SER A 99 8.70 -19.19 -1.64
C SER A 99 8.11 -19.80 -0.36
N TYR A 100 6.92 -19.35 0.06
CA TYR A 100 6.26 -19.85 1.27
C TYR A 100 6.03 -21.35 1.21
N LYS A 101 6.49 -22.06 2.26
CA LYS A 101 6.22 -23.47 2.50
C LYS A 101 5.89 -23.66 3.96
N PHE A 102 4.85 -24.43 4.24
CA PHE A 102 4.43 -24.69 5.61
C PHE A 102 5.52 -25.36 6.46
N GLU A 103 6.34 -26.21 5.86
CA GLU A 103 7.42 -26.93 6.56
C GLU A 103 8.59 -26.01 6.98
N SER A 104 8.70 -24.82 6.36
CA SER A 104 9.81 -23.87 6.60
C SER A 104 9.32 -22.49 7.02
N VAL A 105 8.28 -22.43 7.84
CA VAL A 105 7.67 -21.17 8.31
C VAL A 105 8.69 -20.26 9.00
N ASN A 106 9.58 -20.79 9.81
CA ASN A 106 10.58 -20.00 10.53
C ASN A 106 11.54 -19.30 9.57
N ASP A 107 12.01 -19.99 8.53
CA ASP A 107 12.88 -19.41 7.51
C ASP A 107 12.13 -18.35 6.71
N TYR A 108 10.89 -18.61 6.37
CA TYR A 108 10.02 -17.63 5.69
C TYR A 108 9.86 -16.36 6.52
N LEU A 109 9.55 -16.47 7.81
CA LEU A 109 9.40 -15.32 8.70
C LEU A 109 10.70 -14.53 8.86
N ALA A 110 11.84 -15.21 8.97
CA ALA A 110 13.16 -14.58 9.01
C ALA A 110 13.45 -13.80 7.71
N ASN A 111 13.12 -14.35 6.55
CA ASN A 111 13.29 -13.70 5.26
C ASN A 111 12.38 -12.47 5.11
N ILE A 112 11.14 -12.55 5.55
CA ILE A 112 10.23 -11.40 5.58
C ILE A 112 10.80 -10.30 6.49
N ALA A 113 11.22 -10.65 7.70
CA ALA A 113 11.78 -9.70 8.67
C ALA A 113 13.02 -8.98 8.14
N ALA A 114 13.88 -9.68 7.40
CA ALA A 114 15.09 -9.11 6.80
C ALA A 114 14.77 -8.07 5.70
N ASN A 115 13.62 -8.17 5.04
CA ASN A 115 13.22 -7.28 3.95
C ASN A 115 12.29 -6.14 4.40
N VAL A 116 11.67 -6.25 5.57
CA VAL A 116 10.78 -5.24 6.15
C VAL A 116 11.50 -4.54 7.29
N LYS A 117 11.92 -3.30 7.08
CA LYS A 117 12.41 -2.46 8.18
C LYS A 117 11.20 -1.98 8.97
N LEU A 118 11.05 -2.49 10.16
CA LEU A 118 10.16 -1.91 11.15
C LEU A 118 10.84 -0.65 11.68
N ASN A 119 10.36 0.50 11.27
CA ASN A 119 10.73 1.75 11.91
C ASN A 119 10.04 1.77 13.29
N CYS A 120 10.78 1.34 14.25
CA CYS A 120 10.38 1.55 15.65
C CYS A 120 10.59 3.01 16.05
#